data_054cd477ef045fc5953247f1a7c2687b
#
_entry.id   054cd477ef045fc5953247f1a7c2687b
#
_cell.length_a   1.000
_cell.length_b   1.000
_cell.length_c   1.000
_cell.angle_alpha   90.00
_cell.angle_beta   90.00
_cell.angle_gamma   90.00
#
_symmetry.space_group_name_H-M   'P 1'
#
loop_
_entity.id
_entity.type
_entity.pdbx_description
1 polymer ?
#
loop_
_entity_poly.entity_id
_entity_poly.type
_entity_poly.pdbx_seq_one_letter_code
_entity_poly.pdbx_strand_id
1 'polypeptide(L)'
;MYEQTLISTVEDHIKPAVLKRNNRYKKWEKGYNPEYDVVIISSDGTIGEIVEIQNLKIALPSKPKNVYKCSQDKKDQVWARLEYPKELSKIKSVFDWEKYPTDFKEEWYEYIDKEFEKREKGFWFYNNGNPTYITGTHYMYLQWSKIDVGAADYRESNRIFFLFWEACKADKRCYGMSYLKNRRSGFSFMASGETVNMATISTDSRFGILSKSGSDAKKMFTDKVVPISSNYPFFFKPIQDGMDRPKTELAYRVPASRLTRRKLNEGETEEELEGLDTTIDWKNTGDNSY
;
A
#
# COMPACT_ATOMS: atom_id res chain seq x y z
N MET A 1 10.62 -5.81 8.36
CA MET A 1 11.56 -4.68 8.10
C MET A 1 10.80 -3.34 8.12
N TYR A 2 9.64 -3.21 7.47
CA TYR A 2 8.83 -1.99 7.44
C TYR A 2 8.32 -1.55 8.82
N GLU A 3 7.80 -2.47 9.63
CA GLU A 3 7.34 -2.19 11.00
C GLU A 3 8.47 -1.76 11.93
N GLN A 4 9.63 -2.39 11.86
CA GLN A 4 10.76 -2.01 12.70
C GLN A 4 11.35 -0.65 12.35
N THR A 5 11.38 -0.29 11.07
CA THR A 5 11.90 1.01 10.63
C THR A 5 10.95 2.15 11.03
N LEU A 6 9.63 1.96 10.86
CA LEU A 6 8.64 2.94 11.30
C LEU A 6 8.65 3.14 12.81
N ILE A 7 8.77 2.07 13.58
CA ILE A 7 8.72 2.11 15.03
C ILE A 7 10.01 2.66 15.65
N SER A 8 11.20 2.30 15.14
CA SER A 8 12.46 2.88 15.59
C SER A 8 12.52 4.38 15.27
N THR A 9 12.04 4.79 14.10
CA THR A 9 11.97 6.19 13.71
C THR A 9 10.96 6.96 14.57
N VAL A 10 9.85 6.33 14.96
CA VAL A 10 8.86 6.89 15.89
C VAL A 10 9.49 7.09 17.28
N GLU A 11 10.16 6.10 17.84
CA GLU A 11 10.75 6.20 19.18
C GLU A 11 11.91 7.18 19.25
N ASP A 12 12.76 7.23 18.23
CA ASP A 12 14.00 8.03 18.26
C ASP A 12 13.81 9.51 17.86
N HIS A 13 12.89 9.81 16.97
CA HIS A 13 12.73 11.15 16.40
C HIS A 13 11.48 11.90 16.85
N ILE A 14 10.39 11.23 17.15
CA ILE A 14 9.18 11.92 17.64
C ILE A 14 9.23 12.19 19.12
N LYS A 15 9.80 11.31 19.91
CA LYS A 15 9.87 11.46 21.36
C LYS A 15 10.31 12.87 21.80
N PRO A 16 11.38 13.48 21.22
CA PRO A 16 11.78 14.84 21.56
C PRO A 16 10.86 15.93 21.01
N ALA A 17 10.30 15.78 19.82
CA ALA A 17 9.48 16.82 19.19
C ALA A 17 8.08 16.92 19.78
N VAL A 18 7.51 15.80 20.17
CA VAL A 18 6.18 15.70 20.75
C VAL A 18 6.22 16.01 22.25
N LEU A 19 7.25 15.58 22.96
CA LEU A 19 7.48 15.91 24.38
C LEU A 19 7.60 17.41 24.64
N LYS A 20 8.13 18.19 23.70
CA LYS A 20 8.21 19.66 23.81
C LYS A 20 6.86 20.38 23.66
N ARG A 21 5.86 19.76 23.07
CA ARG A 21 4.57 20.42 22.73
C ARG A 21 3.41 20.09 23.66
N ASN A 22 3.46 18.99 24.43
CA ASN A 22 2.29 18.60 25.22
C ASN A 22 2.65 17.84 26.51
N ASN A 23 2.21 18.36 27.66
CA ASN A 23 2.40 17.72 28.97
C ASN A 23 1.80 16.32 29.10
N ARG A 24 0.93 15.89 28.19
CA ARG A 24 0.40 14.53 28.12
C ARG A 24 1.49 13.49 27.86
N TYR A 25 2.52 13.83 27.11
CA TYR A 25 3.60 12.92 26.72
C TYR A 25 4.63 12.66 27.82
N LYS A 26 4.70 13.50 28.88
CA LYS A 26 5.51 13.20 30.05
C LYS A 26 5.10 11.91 30.78
N LYS A 27 3.86 11.45 30.56
CA LYS A 27 3.38 10.16 31.06
C LYS A 27 3.88 8.98 30.25
N TRP A 28 4.28 9.19 29.01
CA TRP A 28 4.80 8.15 28.13
C TRP A 28 6.19 7.65 28.55
N GLU A 29 7.01 8.56 29.13
CA GLU A 29 8.31 8.19 29.70
C GLU A 29 8.22 7.28 30.91
N LYS A 30 7.08 7.23 31.60
CA LYS A 30 6.88 6.45 32.85
C LYS A 30 6.14 5.13 32.67
N GLY A 31 5.77 4.78 31.45
CA GLY A 31 4.99 3.59 31.15
C GLY A 31 3.93 3.90 30.11
N TYR A 32 3.86 3.02 29.18
CA TYR A 32 2.93 3.04 28.07
C TYR A 32 1.46 3.11 28.55
N ASN A 33 0.73 4.13 28.14
CA ASN A 33 -0.70 4.22 28.42
C ASN A 33 -1.48 3.99 27.12
N PRO A 34 -2.30 2.90 27.05
CA PRO A 34 -3.08 2.53 25.87
C PRO A 34 -4.10 3.58 25.39
N GLU A 35 -4.40 4.59 26.17
CA GLU A 35 -5.32 5.67 25.78
C GLU A 35 -4.68 6.78 24.91
N TYR A 36 -3.39 6.66 24.60
CA TYR A 36 -2.65 7.71 23.87
C TYR A 36 -2.17 7.26 22.48
N ASP A 37 -2.56 7.95 21.60
CA ASP A 37 -2.11 8.54 20.34
C ASP A 37 -0.91 7.87 19.65
N VAL A 38 -1.17 7.22 18.53
CA VAL A 38 -0.14 6.79 17.59
C VAL A 38 0.30 7.99 16.75
N VAL A 39 1.60 8.13 16.59
CA VAL A 39 2.20 9.13 15.72
C VAL A 39 2.91 8.41 14.58
N ILE A 40 2.46 8.66 13.36
CA ILE A 40 3.13 8.17 12.16
C ILE A 40 4.10 9.24 11.68
N ILE A 41 5.35 8.86 11.46
CA ILE A 41 6.36 9.71 10.86
C ILE A 41 6.61 9.27 9.42
N SER A 42 6.94 10.22 8.57
CA SER A 42 7.55 9.90 7.29
C SER A 42 8.92 9.24 7.48
N SER A 43 9.26 8.35 6.59
CA SER A 43 10.52 7.58 6.60
C SER A 43 11.80 8.45 6.58
N ASP A 44 11.70 9.72 6.19
CA ASP A 44 12.79 10.70 6.19
C ASP A 44 12.95 11.45 7.53
N GLY A 45 12.12 11.14 8.54
CA GLY A 45 12.17 11.77 9.87
C GLY A 45 11.68 13.21 9.91
N THR A 46 11.19 13.78 8.81
CA THR A 46 10.69 15.15 8.78
C THR A 46 9.20 15.19 9.11
N ILE A 47 8.85 15.91 10.17
CA ILE A 47 7.46 16.10 10.60
C ILE A 47 6.95 17.41 10.00
N GLY A 48 5.92 17.35 9.17
CA GLY A 48 5.24 18.53 8.64
C GLY A 48 4.16 19.03 9.57
N GLU A 49 3.14 18.25 9.78
CA GLU A 49 1.95 18.58 10.57
C GLU A 49 1.49 17.36 11.38
N ILE A 50 0.98 17.59 12.58
CA ILE A 50 0.34 16.55 13.39
C ILE A 50 -1.17 16.71 13.25
N VAL A 51 -1.81 15.67 12.72
CA VAL A 51 -3.27 15.61 12.58
C VAL A 51 -3.81 14.63 13.62
N GLU A 52 -4.87 15.03 14.34
CA GLU A 52 -5.57 14.17 15.28
C GLU A 52 -6.81 13.55 14.63
N ILE A 53 -6.93 12.23 14.71
CA ILE A 53 -8.08 11.47 14.22
C ILE A 53 -8.46 10.45 15.29
N GLN A 54 -9.63 10.58 15.90
CA GLN A 54 -10.15 9.65 16.91
C GLN A 54 -9.12 9.28 17.99
N ASN A 55 -8.48 10.28 18.58
CA ASN A 55 -7.42 10.14 19.58
C ASN A 55 -6.09 9.54 19.07
N LEU A 56 -5.96 9.31 17.78
CA LEU A 56 -4.69 8.97 17.15
C LEU A 56 -4.08 10.22 16.52
N LYS A 57 -2.78 10.39 16.70
CA LYS A 57 -2.02 11.50 16.08
C LYS A 57 -1.18 10.96 14.95
N ILE A 58 -1.29 11.61 13.82
CA ILE A 58 -0.58 11.28 12.60
C ILE A 58 0.33 12.43 12.26
N ALA A 59 1.63 12.18 12.23
CA ALA A 59 2.60 13.13 11.70
C ALA A 59 2.62 13.01 10.17
N LEU A 60 2.25 14.08 9.50
CA LEU A 60 2.36 14.15 8.05
C LEU A 60 3.79 14.52 7.65
N PRO A 61 4.31 14.01 6.54
CA PRO A 61 5.60 14.45 6.02
C PRO A 61 5.57 15.93 5.67
N SER A 62 6.72 16.57 5.73
CA SER A 62 6.85 17.98 5.35
C SER A 62 6.38 18.20 3.93
N LYS A 63 5.59 19.27 3.75
CA LYS A 63 5.11 19.64 2.42
C LYS A 63 6.31 20.04 1.53
N PRO A 64 6.47 19.42 0.35
CA PRO A 64 7.55 19.78 -0.56
C PRO A 64 7.34 21.19 -1.11
N LYS A 65 8.44 21.84 -1.55
CA LYS A 65 8.38 23.15 -2.22
C LYS A 65 7.49 23.12 -3.47
N ASN A 66 7.59 22.05 -4.23
CA ASN A 66 6.85 21.82 -5.47
C ASN A 66 5.78 20.74 -5.24
N VAL A 67 4.57 21.17 -4.88
CA VAL A 67 3.41 20.29 -4.78
C VAL A 67 2.83 20.04 -6.16
N TYR A 68 2.50 18.78 -6.47
CA TYR A 68 1.94 18.38 -7.77
C TYR A 68 0.59 19.05 -8.03
N LYS A 69 0.40 19.53 -9.27
CA LYS A 69 -0.84 20.15 -9.75
C LYS A 69 -1.41 19.33 -10.88
N CYS A 70 -2.60 18.79 -10.69
CA CYS A 70 -3.30 18.02 -11.73
C CYS A 70 -3.75 18.90 -12.90
N SER A 71 -3.96 20.20 -12.66
CA SER A 71 -4.30 21.22 -13.66
C SER A 71 -3.66 22.55 -13.31
N GLN A 72 -3.43 23.41 -14.32
CA GLN A 72 -2.98 24.79 -14.10
C GLN A 72 -4.14 25.69 -13.62
N ASP A 73 -5.39 25.36 -13.95
CA ASP A 73 -6.56 26.08 -13.43
C ASP A 73 -6.84 25.60 -11.99
N LYS A 74 -6.93 26.55 -11.06
CA LYS A 74 -7.22 26.25 -9.65
C LYS A 74 -8.59 25.59 -9.44
N LYS A 75 -9.56 25.87 -10.30
CA LYS A 75 -10.91 25.31 -10.18
C LYS A 75 -10.93 23.83 -10.55
N ASP A 76 -10.01 23.39 -11.41
CA ASP A 76 -9.92 22.03 -11.91
C ASP A 76 -8.82 21.22 -11.21
N GLN A 77 -8.21 21.77 -10.15
CA GLN A 77 -7.22 21.06 -9.33
C GLN A 77 -7.94 20.06 -8.44
N VAL A 78 -8.28 18.92 -9.01
CA VAL A 78 -8.74 17.71 -8.31
C VAL A 78 -7.79 16.57 -8.63
N TRP A 79 -7.90 15.47 -7.90
CA TRP A 79 -7.10 14.30 -8.21
C TRP A 79 -7.35 13.82 -9.65
N ALA A 80 -6.28 13.66 -10.38
CA ALA A 80 -6.26 12.92 -11.62
C ALA A 80 -5.07 11.93 -11.58
N ARG A 81 -5.25 10.75 -12.17
CA ARG A 81 -4.16 9.78 -12.26
C ARG A 81 -2.97 10.40 -12.98
N LEU A 82 -1.78 10.15 -12.42
CA LEU A 82 -0.53 10.49 -13.06
C LEU A 82 -0.37 9.68 -14.34
N GLU A 83 0.29 10.26 -15.33
CA GLU A 83 0.55 9.58 -16.57
C GLU A 83 1.46 8.37 -16.33
N TYR A 84 1.05 7.22 -16.85
CA TYR A 84 1.88 6.03 -16.89
C TYR A 84 2.52 5.90 -18.26
N PRO A 85 3.85 5.91 -18.36
CA PRO A 85 4.56 5.87 -19.62
C PRO A 85 4.11 4.69 -20.50
N LYS A 86 3.83 4.98 -21.76
CA LYS A 86 3.33 3.98 -22.71
C LYS A 86 4.31 2.84 -22.93
N GLU A 87 5.61 3.14 -22.86
CA GLU A 87 6.71 2.20 -23.00
C GLU A 87 6.65 1.16 -21.87
N LEU A 88 6.57 1.61 -20.64
CA LEU A 88 6.46 0.74 -19.46
C LEU A 88 5.13 -0.03 -19.42
N SER A 89 4.06 0.53 -19.96
CA SER A 89 2.74 -0.12 -19.96
C SER A 89 2.67 -1.40 -20.81
N LYS A 90 3.63 -1.58 -21.73
CA LYS A 90 3.78 -2.77 -22.58
C LYS A 90 4.41 -3.93 -21.82
N ILE A 91 5.15 -3.66 -20.76
CA ILE A 91 5.87 -4.65 -19.95
C ILE A 91 4.88 -5.26 -18.97
N LYS A 92 4.73 -6.58 -18.99
CA LYS A 92 3.71 -7.28 -18.18
C LYS A 92 4.26 -7.94 -16.93
N SER A 93 5.56 -8.26 -16.93
CA SER A 93 6.21 -8.96 -15.84
C SER A 93 7.66 -8.53 -15.67
N VAL A 94 8.25 -8.83 -14.50
CA VAL A 94 9.69 -8.64 -14.23
C VAL A 94 10.54 -9.41 -15.26
N PHE A 95 10.08 -10.59 -15.69
CA PHE A 95 10.79 -11.40 -16.69
C PHE A 95 10.78 -10.76 -18.09
N ASP A 96 9.76 -9.97 -18.40
CA ASP A 96 9.77 -9.20 -19.65
C ASP A 96 10.72 -8.02 -19.52
N TRP A 97 10.77 -7.37 -18.36
CA TRP A 97 11.71 -6.29 -18.05
C TRP A 97 13.16 -6.74 -18.18
N GLU A 98 13.50 -7.95 -17.71
CA GLU A 98 14.84 -8.51 -17.82
C GLU A 98 15.38 -8.59 -19.26
N LYS A 99 14.47 -8.77 -20.23
CA LYS A 99 14.81 -8.89 -21.67
C LYS A 99 15.18 -7.56 -22.34
N TYR A 100 14.89 -6.43 -21.70
CA TYR A 100 15.18 -5.11 -22.25
C TYR A 100 16.66 -4.75 -22.07
N PRO A 101 17.26 -3.98 -23.03
CA PRO A 101 18.63 -3.50 -22.92
C PRO A 101 18.86 -2.65 -21.67
N THR A 102 20.10 -2.61 -21.20
CA THR A 102 20.49 -1.83 -20.00
C THR A 102 20.18 -0.35 -20.16
N ASP A 103 20.52 0.25 -21.30
CA ASP A 103 20.26 1.67 -21.58
C ASP A 103 18.77 2.03 -21.46
N PHE A 104 17.90 1.14 -21.96
CA PHE A 104 16.46 1.33 -21.80
C PHE A 104 16.03 1.25 -20.32
N LYS A 105 16.61 0.34 -19.55
CA LYS A 105 16.30 0.20 -18.12
C LYS A 105 16.73 1.41 -17.32
N GLU A 106 17.93 1.94 -17.62
CA GLU A 106 18.49 3.13 -16.97
C GLU A 106 17.61 4.36 -17.15
N GLU A 107 17.00 4.54 -18.34
CA GLU A 107 16.07 5.62 -18.62
C GLU A 107 14.86 5.65 -17.65
N TRP A 108 14.43 4.46 -17.17
CA TRP A 108 13.20 4.33 -16.38
C TRP A 108 13.43 4.11 -14.88
N TYR A 109 14.66 3.86 -14.42
CA TYR A 109 14.91 3.62 -13.00
C TYR A 109 14.43 4.78 -12.12
N GLU A 110 14.72 6.02 -12.49
CA GLU A 110 14.28 7.19 -11.73
C GLU A 110 12.74 7.29 -11.62
N TYR A 111 12.03 6.95 -12.69
CA TYR A 111 10.56 6.92 -12.66
C TYR A 111 10.05 5.82 -11.70
N ILE A 112 10.60 4.62 -11.80
CA ILE A 112 10.22 3.47 -10.97
C ILE A 112 10.51 3.76 -9.50
N ASP A 113 11.69 4.29 -9.18
CA ASP A 113 12.07 4.66 -7.81
C ASP A 113 11.11 5.70 -7.22
N LYS A 114 10.74 6.71 -8.00
CA LYS A 114 9.74 7.70 -7.57
C LYS A 114 8.36 7.09 -7.32
N GLU A 115 7.98 6.05 -8.05
CA GLU A 115 6.73 5.34 -7.80
C GLU A 115 6.79 4.52 -6.51
N PHE A 116 7.93 3.86 -6.21
CA PHE A 116 8.16 3.21 -4.92
C PHE A 116 8.20 4.23 -3.78
N GLU A 117 8.84 5.37 -3.97
CA GLU A 117 8.85 6.44 -2.97
C GLU A 117 7.43 6.95 -2.64
N LYS A 118 6.58 7.16 -3.65
CA LYS A 118 5.18 7.57 -3.43
C LYS A 118 4.37 6.48 -2.72
N ARG A 119 4.63 5.21 -3.02
CA ARG A 119 4.02 4.07 -2.32
C ARG A 119 4.41 4.03 -0.86
N GLU A 120 5.65 4.36 -0.53
CA GLU A 120 6.18 4.34 0.83
C GLU A 120 5.81 5.60 1.61
N LYS A 121 6.15 6.78 1.08
CA LYS A 121 6.08 8.07 1.80
C LYS A 121 4.77 8.82 1.58
N GLY A 122 3.92 8.34 0.67
CA GLY A 122 2.71 9.06 0.26
C GLY A 122 3.01 10.19 -0.74
N PHE A 123 2.00 11.02 -0.96
CA PHE A 123 2.06 11.99 -2.05
C PHE A 123 1.32 13.29 -1.72
N TRP A 124 1.93 14.42 -2.06
CA TRP A 124 1.33 15.75 -1.95
C TRP A 124 0.81 16.23 -3.31
N PHE A 125 -0.43 16.64 -3.36
CA PHE A 125 -1.03 17.26 -4.54
C PHE A 125 -1.93 18.45 -4.14
N TYR A 126 -2.25 19.30 -5.10
CA TYR A 126 -3.24 20.34 -4.89
C TYR A 126 -4.64 19.80 -5.11
N ASN A 127 -5.52 19.96 -4.11
CA ASN A 127 -6.94 19.66 -4.18
C ASN A 127 -7.74 20.95 -3.97
N ASN A 128 -8.45 21.41 -4.98
CA ASN A 128 -9.17 22.69 -4.95
C ASN A 128 -8.30 23.86 -4.47
N GLY A 129 -7.06 23.92 -4.94
CA GLY A 129 -6.09 24.96 -4.57
C GLY A 129 -5.40 24.79 -3.22
N ASN A 130 -5.73 23.75 -2.46
CA ASN A 130 -5.11 23.46 -1.16
C ASN A 130 -4.13 22.30 -1.26
N PRO A 131 -2.90 22.43 -0.73
CA PRO A 131 -1.99 21.31 -0.63
C PRO A 131 -2.59 20.20 0.23
N THR A 132 -2.70 19.01 -0.32
CA THR A 132 -3.34 17.87 0.32
C THR A 132 -2.41 16.67 0.29
N TYR A 133 -2.17 16.08 1.43
CA TYR A 133 -1.38 14.85 1.58
C TYR A 133 -2.28 13.62 1.53
N ILE A 134 -1.83 12.61 0.80
CA ILE A 134 -2.39 11.25 0.82
C ILE A 134 -1.30 10.26 1.20
N THR A 135 -1.66 9.25 2.00
CA THR A 135 -0.73 8.17 2.40
C THR A 135 -0.32 7.32 1.19
N GLY A 136 0.75 6.56 1.32
CA GLY A 136 1.19 5.65 0.26
C GLY A 136 0.11 4.64 -0.12
N THR A 137 -0.61 4.08 0.86
CA THR A 137 -1.76 3.20 0.63
C THR A 137 -2.88 3.89 -0.15
N HIS A 138 -3.19 5.16 0.19
CA HIS A 138 -4.19 5.94 -0.53
C HIS A 138 -3.73 6.26 -1.97
N TYR A 139 -2.43 6.58 -2.15
CA TYR A 139 -1.84 6.75 -3.46
C TYR A 139 -1.99 5.50 -4.33
N MET A 140 -1.64 4.32 -3.78
CA MET A 140 -1.80 3.04 -4.48
C MET A 140 -3.25 2.77 -4.87
N TYR A 141 -4.20 3.10 -3.99
CA TYR A 141 -5.63 2.97 -4.27
C TYR A 141 -6.08 3.89 -5.42
N LEU A 142 -5.69 5.16 -5.41
CA LEU A 142 -6.10 6.14 -6.42
C LEU A 142 -5.38 5.93 -7.76
N GLN A 143 -4.09 5.67 -7.72
CA GLN A 143 -3.25 5.60 -8.92
C GLN A 143 -3.33 4.24 -9.61
N TRP A 144 -3.26 3.16 -8.86
CA TRP A 144 -3.02 1.83 -9.41
C TRP A 144 -4.15 0.83 -9.22
N SER A 145 -5.08 1.07 -8.30
CA SER A 145 -6.21 0.16 -8.15
C SER A 145 -7.25 0.34 -9.24
N LYS A 146 -7.73 -0.78 -9.77
CA LYS A 146 -8.85 -0.81 -10.70
C LYS A 146 -10.14 -1.05 -9.93
N ILE A 147 -11.13 -0.19 -10.15
CA ILE A 147 -12.49 -0.38 -9.65
C ILE A 147 -13.47 -0.59 -10.82
N ASP A 148 -14.74 -0.87 -10.52
CA ASP A 148 -15.76 -1.17 -11.55
C ASP A 148 -15.84 -0.12 -12.66
N VAL A 149 -15.71 1.15 -12.30
CA VAL A 149 -15.77 2.29 -13.25
C VAL A 149 -14.37 2.68 -13.80
N GLY A 150 -13.35 1.88 -13.55
CA GLY A 150 -11.98 2.10 -14.02
C GLY A 150 -11.06 2.66 -12.94
N ALA A 151 -11.19 3.92 -12.57
CA ALA A 151 -10.36 4.59 -11.57
C ALA A 151 -11.20 5.06 -10.37
N ALA A 152 -10.57 5.13 -9.20
CA ALA A 152 -11.18 5.73 -8.02
C ALA A 152 -11.00 7.26 -8.05
N ASP A 153 -12.06 7.97 -7.66
CA ASP A 153 -11.99 9.40 -7.43
C ASP A 153 -11.48 9.69 -6.02
N TYR A 154 -10.77 10.82 -5.89
CA TYR A 154 -10.41 11.33 -4.57
C TYR A 154 -11.65 11.75 -3.78
N ARG A 155 -11.70 11.31 -2.52
CA ARG A 155 -12.72 11.74 -1.54
C ARG A 155 -12.05 11.98 -0.21
N GLU A 156 -12.39 13.07 0.46
CA GLU A 156 -11.83 13.40 1.78
C GLU A 156 -12.14 12.31 2.82
N SER A 157 -13.33 11.71 2.77
CA SER A 157 -13.68 10.59 3.64
C SER A 157 -12.76 9.37 3.47
N ASN A 158 -12.30 9.12 2.24
CA ASN A 158 -11.33 8.05 1.98
C ASN A 158 -9.95 8.43 2.50
N ARG A 159 -9.55 9.71 2.37
CA ARG A 159 -8.28 10.20 2.92
C ARG A 159 -8.22 10.02 4.43
N ILE A 160 -9.27 10.43 5.14
CA ILE A 160 -9.38 10.24 6.60
C ILE A 160 -9.30 8.75 6.97
N PHE A 161 -10.00 7.89 6.22
CA PHE A 161 -9.93 6.45 6.41
C PHE A 161 -8.50 5.91 6.27
N PHE A 162 -7.79 6.28 5.21
CA PHE A 162 -6.43 5.78 4.99
C PHE A 162 -5.42 6.36 6.00
N LEU A 163 -5.57 7.60 6.42
CA LEU A 163 -4.76 8.17 7.51
C LEU A 163 -4.99 7.39 8.82
N PHE A 164 -6.25 7.11 9.17
CA PHE A 164 -6.57 6.32 10.35
C PHE A 164 -6.05 4.88 10.25
N TRP A 165 -6.13 4.28 9.07
CA TRP A 165 -5.59 2.95 8.82
C TRP A 165 -4.06 2.90 8.99
N GLU A 166 -3.33 3.89 8.48
CA GLU A 166 -1.88 3.98 8.71
C GLU A 166 -1.56 4.12 10.21
N ALA A 167 -2.35 4.91 10.94
CA ALA A 167 -2.21 5.00 12.38
C ALA A 167 -2.42 3.66 13.08
N CYS A 168 -3.45 2.90 12.66
CA CYS A 168 -3.70 1.56 13.20
C CYS A 168 -2.56 0.58 12.90
N LYS A 169 -1.99 0.63 11.69
CA LYS A 169 -0.83 -0.21 11.33
C LYS A 169 0.43 0.12 12.14
N ALA A 170 0.63 1.38 12.45
CA ALA A 170 1.79 1.82 13.23
C ALA A 170 1.67 1.50 14.72
N ASP A 171 0.48 1.30 15.26
CA ASP A 171 0.27 1.00 16.67
C ASP A 171 0.29 -0.52 16.93
N LYS A 172 1.34 -1.02 17.57
CA LYS A 172 1.48 -2.45 17.95
C LYS A 172 0.34 -3.00 18.82
N ARG A 173 -0.43 -2.13 19.47
CA ARG A 173 -1.60 -2.51 20.28
C ARG A 173 -2.84 -2.75 19.43
N CYS A 174 -2.84 -2.25 18.20
CA CYS A 174 -3.96 -2.35 17.31
C CYS A 174 -3.94 -3.70 16.58
N TYR A 175 -4.82 -4.59 16.98
CA TYR A 175 -4.99 -5.89 16.32
C TYR A 175 -5.88 -5.85 15.09
N GLY A 176 -6.49 -4.71 14.81
CA GLY A 176 -7.38 -4.54 13.68
C GLY A 176 -8.22 -3.28 13.81
N MET A 177 -9.03 -3.02 12.80
CA MET A 177 -9.90 -1.86 12.73
C MET A 177 -11.34 -2.30 12.47
N SER A 178 -12.28 -1.79 13.27
CA SER A 178 -13.71 -1.89 13.00
C SER A 178 -14.18 -0.63 12.28
N TYR A 179 -14.72 -0.80 11.07
CA TYR A 179 -15.20 0.32 10.27
C TYR A 179 -16.71 0.28 10.04
N LEU A 180 -17.42 1.16 10.72
CA LEU A 180 -18.86 1.33 10.52
C LEU A 180 -19.10 2.29 9.34
N LYS A 181 -19.82 1.84 8.35
CA LYS A 181 -20.03 2.57 7.11
C LYS A 181 -21.45 2.40 6.55
N ASN A 182 -21.88 3.36 5.78
CA ASN A 182 -23.10 3.24 5.01
C ASN A 182 -22.90 2.35 3.75
N ARG A 183 -24.01 1.94 3.15
CA ARG A 183 -23.99 1.21 1.88
C ARG A 183 -23.39 2.10 0.77
N ARG A 184 -22.61 1.52 -0.15
CA ARG A 184 -21.99 2.17 -1.31
C ARG A 184 -20.89 3.19 -1.00
N SER A 185 -20.27 3.12 0.17
CA SER A 185 -19.11 3.97 0.53
C SER A 185 -17.82 3.66 -0.25
N GLY A 186 -17.79 2.59 -1.06
CA GLY A 186 -16.56 2.15 -1.75
C GLY A 186 -15.59 1.33 -0.89
N PHE A 187 -15.89 1.11 0.40
CA PHE A 187 -15.00 0.46 1.35
C PHE A 187 -14.44 -0.89 0.87
N SER A 188 -15.27 -1.74 0.26
CA SER A 188 -14.79 -3.04 -0.23
C SER A 188 -13.68 -2.93 -1.27
N PHE A 189 -13.66 -1.87 -2.08
CA PHE A 189 -12.56 -1.61 -3.01
C PHE A 189 -11.32 -1.08 -2.28
N MET A 190 -11.50 -0.21 -1.28
CA MET A 190 -10.38 0.29 -0.45
C MET A 190 -9.72 -0.86 0.30
N ALA A 191 -10.51 -1.72 0.95
CA ALA A 191 -10.00 -2.90 1.67
C ALA A 191 -9.31 -3.89 0.72
N SER A 192 -9.90 -4.17 -0.46
CA SER A 192 -9.26 -5.03 -1.47
C SER A 192 -7.97 -4.42 -2.02
N GLY A 193 -7.94 -3.11 -2.23
CA GLY A 193 -6.74 -2.39 -2.66
C GLY A 193 -5.61 -2.49 -1.64
N GLU A 194 -5.94 -2.32 -0.36
CA GLU A 194 -4.95 -2.47 0.72
C GLU A 194 -4.49 -3.92 0.88
N THR A 195 -5.40 -4.90 0.78
CA THR A 195 -5.02 -6.31 0.81
C THR A 195 -3.98 -6.63 -0.27
N VAL A 196 -4.20 -6.17 -1.50
CA VAL A 196 -3.23 -6.35 -2.59
C VAL A 196 -1.94 -5.56 -2.32
N ASN A 197 -2.06 -4.32 -1.85
CA ASN A 197 -0.91 -3.50 -1.53
C ASN A 197 -0.03 -4.17 -0.48
N MET A 198 -0.58 -4.62 0.64
CA MET A 198 0.17 -5.32 1.67
C MET A 198 0.75 -6.64 1.18
N ALA A 199 -0.02 -7.45 0.45
CA ALA A 199 0.43 -8.75 -0.04
C ALA A 199 1.59 -8.66 -1.04
N THR A 200 1.71 -7.54 -1.76
CA THR A 200 2.80 -7.34 -2.73
C THR A 200 4.11 -6.81 -2.11
N ILE A 201 4.14 -6.58 -0.79
CA ILE A 201 5.34 -6.14 -0.05
C ILE A 201 5.65 -7.00 1.18
N SER A 202 4.76 -7.94 1.53
CA SER A 202 4.95 -8.83 2.68
C SER A 202 5.53 -10.16 2.24
N THR A 203 6.42 -10.73 3.04
CA THR A 203 6.94 -12.08 2.89
C THR A 203 6.24 -13.02 3.86
N ASP A 204 6.13 -14.31 3.51
CA ASP A 204 5.58 -15.39 4.33
C ASP A 204 4.21 -15.07 4.97
N SER A 205 3.38 -14.32 4.23
CA SER A 205 2.14 -13.77 4.77
C SER A 205 0.90 -14.38 4.12
N ARG A 206 -0.18 -14.48 4.88
CA ARG A 206 -1.48 -14.96 4.40
C ARG A 206 -2.57 -13.93 4.66
N PHE A 207 -3.23 -13.53 3.58
CA PHE A 207 -4.34 -12.57 3.61
C PHE A 207 -5.64 -13.31 3.31
N GLY A 208 -6.59 -13.23 4.22
CA GLY A 208 -7.86 -13.92 4.10
C GLY A 208 -9.05 -12.98 3.93
N ILE A 209 -9.97 -13.32 3.05
CA ILE A 209 -11.25 -12.63 2.90
C ILE A 209 -12.34 -13.50 3.49
N LEU A 210 -12.98 -12.97 4.54
CA LEU A 210 -14.15 -13.57 5.16
C LEU A 210 -15.40 -12.73 4.86
N SER A 211 -16.52 -13.38 4.62
CA SER A 211 -17.81 -12.74 4.46
C SER A 211 -18.92 -13.60 5.04
N LYS A 212 -20.13 -13.04 5.17
CA LYS A 212 -21.33 -13.76 5.63
C LYS A 212 -21.64 -15.03 4.82
N SER A 213 -21.18 -15.11 3.59
CA SER A 213 -21.30 -16.30 2.74
C SER A 213 -20.05 -16.49 1.90
N GLY A 214 -19.74 -17.75 1.58
CA GLY A 214 -18.62 -18.09 0.70
C GLY A 214 -18.75 -17.49 -0.71
N SER A 215 -19.98 -17.37 -1.23
CA SER A 215 -20.24 -16.72 -2.52
C SER A 215 -19.90 -15.23 -2.51
N ASP A 216 -20.21 -14.50 -1.43
CA ASP A 216 -19.87 -13.09 -1.27
C ASP A 216 -18.34 -12.90 -1.12
N ALA A 217 -17.68 -13.77 -0.33
CA ALA A 217 -16.22 -13.76 -0.18
C ALA A 217 -15.52 -14.03 -1.52
N LYS A 218 -15.95 -15.06 -2.23
CA LYS A 218 -15.44 -15.39 -3.57
C LYS A 218 -15.64 -14.24 -4.55
N LYS A 219 -16.82 -13.61 -4.55
CA LYS A 219 -17.11 -12.47 -5.43
C LYS A 219 -16.23 -11.27 -5.10
N MET A 220 -15.97 -10.99 -3.82
CA MET A 220 -15.03 -9.94 -3.44
C MET A 220 -13.62 -10.24 -3.96
N PHE A 221 -13.17 -11.47 -3.86
CA PHE A 221 -11.87 -11.91 -4.36
C PHE A 221 -11.80 -11.78 -5.90
N THR A 222 -12.73 -12.39 -6.65
CA THR A 222 -12.68 -12.42 -8.12
C THR A 222 -12.94 -11.09 -8.78
N ASP A 223 -13.83 -10.26 -8.21
CA ASP A 223 -14.29 -9.03 -8.84
C ASP A 223 -13.52 -7.79 -8.38
N LYS A 224 -12.75 -7.90 -7.28
CA LYS A 224 -11.99 -6.75 -6.72
C LYS A 224 -10.51 -7.05 -6.56
N VAL A 225 -10.14 -8.06 -5.77
CA VAL A 225 -8.71 -8.35 -5.48
C VAL A 225 -7.96 -8.71 -6.75
N VAL A 226 -8.45 -9.68 -7.51
CA VAL A 226 -7.79 -10.15 -8.75
C VAL A 226 -7.66 -9.03 -9.79
N PRO A 227 -8.71 -8.24 -10.11
CA PRO A 227 -8.57 -7.11 -11.04
C PRO A 227 -7.60 -6.02 -10.56
N ILE A 228 -7.55 -5.72 -9.26
CA ILE A 228 -6.60 -4.75 -8.70
C ILE A 228 -5.16 -5.25 -8.88
N SER A 229 -4.88 -6.48 -8.46
CA SER A 229 -3.55 -7.09 -8.64
C SER A 229 -3.14 -7.13 -10.12
N SER A 230 -4.05 -7.54 -11.00
CA SER A 230 -3.78 -7.60 -12.45
C SER A 230 -3.47 -6.23 -13.06
N ASN A 231 -4.01 -5.15 -12.49
CA ASN A 231 -3.81 -3.78 -12.99
C ASN A 231 -2.51 -3.12 -12.51
N TYR A 232 -1.84 -3.67 -11.50
CA TYR A 232 -0.57 -3.11 -11.05
C TYR A 232 0.46 -3.16 -12.17
N PRO A 233 1.34 -2.15 -12.29
CA PRO A 233 2.46 -2.18 -13.21
C PRO A 233 3.43 -3.31 -12.85
N PHE A 234 4.24 -3.75 -13.80
CA PHE A 234 5.14 -4.89 -13.63
C PHE A 234 6.07 -4.74 -12.42
N PHE A 235 6.54 -3.53 -12.12
CA PHE A 235 7.46 -3.27 -11.02
C PHE A 235 6.81 -3.33 -9.62
N PHE A 236 5.49 -3.30 -9.54
CA PHE A 236 4.76 -3.57 -8.28
C PHE A 236 4.20 -4.99 -8.21
N LYS A 237 4.33 -5.78 -9.27
CA LYS A 237 3.85 -7.16 -9.31
C LYS A 237 4.96 -8.12 -8.89
N PRO A 238 4.84 -8.81 -7.76
CA PRO A 238 5.71 -9.93 -7.45
C PRO A 238 5.53 -11.07 -8.45
N ILE A 239 6.45 -12.02 -8.44
CA ILE A 239 6.30 -13.26 -9.21
C ILE A 239 5.05 -13.97 -8.71
N GLN A 240 4.16 -14.32 -9.63
CA GLN A 240 2.90 -14.99 -9.36
C GLN A 240 2.94 -16.43 -9.84
N ASP A 241 2.49 -17.35 -8.98
CA ASP A 241 2.24 -18.75 -9.32
C ASP A 241 0.76 -18.93 -9.74
N GLY A 242 0.51 -19.77 -10.72
CA GLY A 242 -0.81 -20.11 -11.17
C GLY A 242 -1.35 -19.23 -12.32
N MET A 243 -2.67 -19.17 -12.42
CA MET A 243 -3.37 -18.48 -13.51
C MET A 243 -3.42 -16.98 -13.31
N ASP A 244 -3.45 -16.22 -14.40
CA ASP A 244 -3.61 -14.74 -14.37
C ASP A 244 -4.90 -14.28 -13.69
N ARG A 245 -5.93 -15.11 -13.69
CA ARG A 245 -7.24 -14.86 -13.07
C ARG A 245 -7.65 -16.00 -12.15
N PRO A 246 -7.02 -16.12 -10.99
CA PRO A 246 -7.33 -17.17 -10.04
C PRO A 246 -8.76 -17.01 -9.48
N LYS A 247 -9.39 -18.13 -9.11
CA LYS A 247 -10.75 -18.15 -8.54
C LYS A 247 -10.77 -18.45 -7.04
N THR A 248 -9.67 -18.94 -6.50
CA THR A 248 -9.58 -19.42 -5.11
C THR A 248 -8.45 -18.78 -4.33
N GLU A 249 -7.26 -18.72 -4.91
CA GLU A 249 -6.05 -18.23 -4.28
C GLU A 249 -5.22 -17.43 -5.29
N LEU A 250 -4.69 -16.28 -4.86
CA LEU A 250 -3.68 -15.51 -5.55
C LEU A 250 -2.37 -15.68 -4.78
N ALA A 251 -1.39 -16.35 -5.41
CA ALA A 251 -0.13 -16.71 -4.75
C ALA A 251 1.06 -15.96 -5.37
N TYR A 252 1.76 -15.20 -4.57
CA TYR A 252 3.00 -14.52 -4.94
C TYR A 252 4.20 -15.36 -4.51
N ARG A 253 4.50 -16.39 -5.29
CA ARG A 253 5.62 -17.30 -5.11
C ARG A 253 6.21 -17.71 -6.44
N VAL A 254 7.43 -18.22 -6.43
CA VAL A 254 8.05 -18.76 -7.64
C VAL A 254 7.41 -20.10 -8.01
N PRO A 255 6.90 -20.27 -9.25
CA PRO A 255 6.33 -21.55 -9.69
C PRO A 255 7.36 -22.68 -9.63
N ALA A 256 6.96 -23.84 -9.10
CA ALA A 256 7.81 -25.03 -8.98
C ALA A 256 8.41 -25.45 -10.33
N SER A 257 7.69 -25.30 -11.43
CA SER A 257 8.16 -25.59 -12.79
C SER A 257 9.37 -24.73 -13.21
N ARG A 258 9.50 -23.52 -12.69
CA ARG A 258 10.64 -22.64 -12.97
C ARG A 258 11.84 -23.00 -12.13
N LEU A 259 11.65 -23.35 -10.86
CA LEU A 259 12.70 -23.84 -9.98
C LEU A 259 13.35 -25.09 -10.55
N THR A 260 12.55 -26.02 -11.06
CA THR A 260 13.06 -27.27 -11.66
C THR A 260 13.83 -27.03 -12.96
N ARG A 261 13.38 -26.14 -13.84
CA ARG A 261 14.08 -25.80 -15.09
C ARG A 261 15.40 -25.08 -14.83
N ARG A 262 15.47 -24.22 -13.82
CA ARG A 262 16.70 -23.51 -13.47
C ARG A 262 17.74 -24.47 -12.90
N LYS A 263 17.36 -25.36 -11.99
CA LYS A 263 18.25 -26.42 -11.44
C LYS A 263 18.80 -27.37 -12.49
N LEU A 264 18.12 -27.55 -13.62
CA LEU A 264 18.58 -28.40 -14.72
C LEU A 264 19.56 -27.68 -15.68
N ASN A 265 19.45 -26.36 -15.81
CA ASN A 265 20.21 -25.58 -16.78
C ASN A 265 21.46 -24.88 -16.20
N GLU A 266 21.54 -24.76 -14.88
CA GLU A 266 22.61 -24.00 -14.22
C GLU A 266 23.41 -24.95 -13.30
N GLY A 267 24.52 -25.45 -13.82
CA GLY A 267 25.57 -26.09 -13.02
C GLY A 267 26.40 -25.11 -12.19
N GLU A 268 26.00 -23.84 -12.07
CA GLU A 268 26.77 -22.79 -11.39
C GLU A 268 25.85 -21.88 -10.57
N THR A 269 26.19 -21.75 -9.27
CA THR A 269 25.76 -20.77 -8.26
C THR A 269 24.31 -20.28 -8.27
N GLU A 270 23.60 -20.73 -7.28
CA GLU A 270 22.23 -20.39 -6.94
C GLU A 270 22.08 -18.90 -6.54
N GLU A 271 21.78 -18.02 -7.46
CA GLU A 271 20.90 -16.90 -7.14
C GLU A 271 19.49 -17.45 -7.08
N GLU A 272 19.04 -17.85 -5.91
CA GLU A 272 17.66 -18.28 -5.70
C GLU A 272 16.75 -17.11 -6.03
N LEU A 273 15.86 -17.31 -7.01
CA LEU A 273 14.72 -16.43 -7.21
C LEU A 273 13.83 -16.59 -5.98
N GLU A 274 13.95 -15.68 -5.03
CA GLU A 274 13.10 -15.65 -3.86
C GLU A 274 11.73 -15.07 -4.25
N GLY A 275 10.69 -15.87 -4.09
CA GLY A 275 9.31 -15.41 -4.09
C GLY A 275 8.97 -14.77 -2.74
N LEU A 276 7.85 -14.03 -2.68
CA LEU A 276 7.35 -13.50 -1.42
C LEU A 276 6.73 -14.58 -0.52
N ASP A 277 6.36 -15.74 -1.06
CA ASP A 277 5.60 -16.81 -0.39
C ASP A 277 4.32 -16.30 0.31
N THR A 278 3.72 -15.31 -0.30
CA THR A 278 2.53 -14.64 0.22
C THR A 278 1.30 -15.00 -0.60
N THR A 279 0.17 -15.21 0.09
CA THR A 279 -1.09 -15.59 -0.56
C THR A 279 -2.25 -14.70 -0.14
N ILE A 280 -3.21 -14.55 -1.07
CA ILE A 280 -4.53 -13.98 -0.79
C ILE A 280 -5.57 -15.04 -1.14
N ASP A 281 -6.41 -15.43 -0.20
CA ASP A 281 -7.50 -16.37 -0.44
C ASP A 281 -8.84 -15.86 0.12
N TRP A 282 -9.88 -16.67 -0.02
CA TRP A 282 -11.18 -16.38 0.56
C TRP A 282 -11.78 -17.64 1.17
N LYS A 283 -12.52 -17.46 2.27
CA LYS A 283 -13.24 -18.58 2.92
C LYS A 283 -14.64 -18.17 3.35
N ASN A 284 -15.46 -19.18 3.56
CA ASN A 284 -16.74 -19.01 4.24
C ASN A 284 -16.49 -18.85 5.74
N THR A 285 -17.27 -18.01 6.42
CA THR A 285 -17.25 -17.93 7.88
C THR A 285 -17.80 -19.22 8.48
N GLY A 286 -16.98 -19.94 9.21
CA GLY A 286 -17.30 -21.20 9.89
C GLY A 286 -16.18 -21.56 10.88
N ASP A 287 -16.40 -22.59 11.69
CA ASP A 287 -15.50 -22.97 12.78
C ASP A 287 -14.06 -23.34 12.35
N ASN A 288 -13.87 -23.63 11.06
CA ASN A 288 -12.56 -23.97 10.47
C ASN A 288 -12.09 -22.98 9.39
N SER A 289 -12.47 -21.72 9.48
CA SER A 289 -12.19 -20.74 8.42
C SER A 289 -10.71 -20.36 8.35
N TYR A 290 -10.02 -20.27 9.48
CA TYR A 290 -8.58 -20.02 9.63
C TYR A 290 -8.06 -20.59 10.95
#